data_204b6e46ad1dff83e08d518ddd52acef
#
_entry.id   204b6e46ad1dff83e08d518ddd52acef
#
_cell.length_a   1.000
_cell.length_b   1.000
_cell.length_c   1.000
_cell.angle_alpha   90.00
_cell.angle_beta   90.00
_cell.angle_gamma   90.00
#
_symmetry.space_group_name_H-M   'P 1'
#
loop_
_entity.id
_entity.type
_entity.pdbx_description
1 polymer ?
#
loop_
_entity_poly.entity_id
_entity_poly.type
_entity_poly.pdbx_seq_one_letter_code
_entity_poly.pdbx_strand_id
1 'polypeptide(L)'
;MSIDRAALVAGSIRLVSGISFLVDPVRANRLWGDPDEPVATARLLLRSMGYRDALIGGLLAMAALRGRDTRGWFLASGGADAADLLGGVSVRHEMKRSQRLIGLGGAVIGVGVGLWGALRKGPRAYDHTLERL
;
A
#
# COMPACT_ATOMS: atom_id res chain seq x y z
N MET A 1 20.40 -15.39 -4.18
CA MET A 1 19.59 -14.35 -3.54
C MET A 1 18.14 -14.58 -3.96
N SER A 2 17.26 -14.94 -3.02
CA SER A 2 15.86 -15.23 -3.37
C SER A 2 15.04 -13.94 -3.35
N ILE A 3 14.39 -13.62 -4.47
CA ILE A 3 13.46 -12.50 -4.57
C ILE A 3 12.20 -12.83 -3.77
N ASP A 4 11.79 -11.90 -2.92
CA ASP A 4 10.50 -11.98 -2.23
C ASP A 4 9.36 -11.61 -3.19
N ARG A 5 8.81 -12.61 -3.88
CA ARG A 5 7.78 -12.42 -4.90
C ARG A 5 6.52 -11.75 -4.36
N ALA A 6 6.09 -12.11 -3.14
CA ALA A 6 4.88 -11.54 -2.56
C ALA A 6 5.08 -10.05 -2.23
N ALA A 7 6.24 -9.68 -1.69
CA ALA A 7 6.59 -8.29 -1.45
C ALA A 7 6.74 -7.50 -2.75
N LEU A 8 7.32 -8.12 -3.78
CA LEU A 8 7.44 -7.49 -5.10
C LEU A 8 6.07 -7.19 -5.71
N VAL A 9 5.16 -8.15 -5.69
CA VAL A 9 3.80 -7.97 -6.21
C VAL A 9 3.04 -6.90 -5.41
N ALA A 10 3.02 -7.01 -4.08
CA ALA A 10 2.33 -6.04 -3.23
C ALA A 10 2.90 -4.62 -3.38
N GLY A 11 4.23 -4.49 -3.41
CA GLY A 11 4.91 -3.22 -3.61
C GLY A 11 4.62 -2.61 -4.98
N SER A 12 4.63 -3.42 -6.04
CA SER A 12 4.34 -2.97 -7.40
C SER A 12 2.90 -2.49 -7.57
N ILE A 13 1.93 -3.21 -7.03
CA ILE A 13 0.52 -2.81 -7.05
C ILE A 13 0.36 -1.45 -6.36
N ARG A 14 0.95 -1.29 -5.16
CA ARG A 14 0.87 -0.04 -4.41
C ARG A 14 1.59 1.11 -5.12
N LEU A 15 2.75 0.85 -5.71
CA LEU A 15 3.50 1.84 -6.50
C LEU A 15 2.67 2.35 -7.69
N VAL A 16 2.10 1.44 -8.47
CA VAL A 16 1.27 1.80 -9.63
C VAL A 16 0.03 2.58 -9.21
N SER A 17 -0.65 2.14 -8.14
CA SER A 17 -1.78 2.87 -7.56
C SER A 17 -1.36 4.28 -7.13
N GLY A 18 -0.27 4.42 -6.38
CA GLY A 18 0.24 5.71 -5.94
C GLY A 18 0.59 6.64 -7.10
N ILE A 19 1.26 6.13 -8.12
CA ILE A 19 1.58 6.90 -9.34
C ILE A 19 0.31 7.36 -10.05
N SER A 20 -0.74 6.52 -10.13
CA SER A 20 -2.00 6.90 -10.76
C SER A 20 -2.66 8.10 -10.08
N PHE A 21 -2.64 8.17 -8.75
CA PHE A 21 -3.14 9.32 -7.99
C PHE A 21 -2.25 10.56 -8.13
N LEU A 22 -0.95 10.40 -8.33
CA LEU A 22 -0.05 11.52 -8.59
C LEU A 22 -0.30 12.15 -9.95
N VAL A 23 -0.47 11.32 -10.98
CA VAL A 23 -0.61 11.77 -12.38
C VAL A 23 -2.00 12.31 -12.64
N ASP A 24 -3.04 11.55 -12.32
CA ASP A 24 -4.44 11.90 -12.55
C ASP A 24 -5.33 11.51 -11.37
N PRO A 25 -5.37 12.34 -10.31
CA PRO A 25 -6.15 12.04 -9.12
C PRO A 25 -7.65 11.92 -9.37
N VAL A 26 -8.18 12.62 -10.37
CA VAL A 26 -9.61 12.56 -10.72
C VAL A 26 -9.97 11.19 -11.29
N ARG A 27 -9.21 10.72 -12.26
CA ARG A 27 -9.41 9.41 -12.88
C ARG A 27 -9.17 8.27 -11.89
N ALA A 28 -8.09 8.37 -11.12
CA ALA A 28 -7.78 7.40 -10.06
C ALA A 28 -8.91 7.32 -9.03
N ASN A 29 -9.43 8.47 -8.58
CA ASN A 29 -10.52 8.52 -7.59
C ASN A 29 -11.81 7.86 -8.10
N ARG A 30 -12.14 8.01 -9.38
CA ARG A 30 -13.27 7.31 -10.01
C ARG A 30 -13.12 5.79 -9.96
N LEU A 31 -11.92 5.27 -10.21
CA LEU A 31 -11.64 3.84 -10.12
C LEU A 31 -11.76 3.31 -8.67
N TRP A 32 -11.55 4.18 -7.68
CA TRP A 32 -11.74 3.89 -6.26
C TRP A 32 -13.16 4.14 -5.75
N GLY A 33 -14.11 4.31 -6.65
CA GLY A 33 -15.53 4.30 -6.35
C GLY A 33 -16.16 5.68 -6.09
N ASP A 34 -15.44 6.77 -6.33
CA ASP A 34 -16.00 8.12 -6.28
C ASP A 34 -16.21 8.66 -7.70
N PRO A 35 -17.46 8.73 -8.18
CA PRO A 35 -17.76 9.22 -9.51
C PRO A 35 -17.69 10.75 -9.62
N ASP A 36 -17.70 11.47 -8.50
CA ASP A 36 -17.75 12.93 -8.49
C ASP A 36 -16.36 13.51 -8.75
N GLU A 37 -16.33 14.72 -9.29
CA GLU A 37 -15.10 15.46 -9.46
C GLU A 37 -14.67 16.06 -8.12
N PRO A 38 -13.45 15.71 -7.61
CA PRO A 38 -13.00 16.20 -6.33
C PRO A 38 -12.67 17.70 -6.38
N VAL A 39 -13.02 18.43 -5.33
CA VAL A 39 -12.62 19.83 -5.14
C VAL A 39 -11.11 19.97 -5.05
N ALA A 40 -10.58 21.20 -5.23
CA ALA A 40 -9.14 21.45 -5.30
C ALA A 40 -8.35 20.89 -4.09
N THR A 41 -8.86 21.07 -2.88
CA THR A 41 -8.24 20.53 -1.65
C THR A 41 -8.20 19.00 -1.65
N ALA A 42 -9.30 18.36 -2.07
CA ALA A 42 -9.34 16.90 -2.17
C ALA A 42 -8.35 16.37 -3.21
N ARG A 43 -8.20 17.05 -4.36
CA ARG A 43 -7.17 16.70 -5.37
C ARG A 43 -5.75 16.78 -4.81
N LEU A 44 -5.46 17.80 -3.99
CA LEU A 44 -4.17 17.94 -3.32
C LEU A 44 -3.93 16.76 -2.36
N LEU A 45 -4.92 16.43 -1.53
CA LEU A 45 -4.83 15.32 -0.59
C LEU A 45 -4.68 13.96 -1.28
N LEU A 46 -5.40 13.74 -2.40
CA LEU A 46 -5.26 12.53 -3.22
C LEU A 46 -3.85 12.39 -3.81
N ARG A 47 -3.24 13.49 -4.27
CA ARG A 47 -1.83 13.46 -4.72
C ARG A 47 -0.86 13.18 -3.59
N SER A 48 -1.09 13.76 -2.43
CA SER A 48 -0.27 13.51 -1.22
C SER A 48 -0.34 12.04 -0.81
N MET A 49 -1.55 11.47 -0.79
CA MET A 49 -1.77 10.04 -0.58
C MET A 49 -1.05 9.20 -1.65
N GLY A 50 -1.18 9.60 -2.93
CA GLY A 50 -0.52 8.93 -4.05
C GLY A 50 1.01 8.91 -3.90
N TYR A 51 1.61 10.01 -3.47
CA TYR A 51 3.04 10.08 -3.17
C TYR A 51 3.45 9.11 -2.06
N ARG A 52 2.72 9.11 -0.94
CA ARG A 52 2.95 8.19 0.18
C ARG A 52 2.91 6.73 -0.30
N ASP A 53 1.91 6.37 -1.08
CA ASP A 53 1.70 5.02 -1.55
C ASP A 53 2.74 4.61 -2.59
N ALA A 54 3.12 5.51 -3.50
CA ALA A 54 4.20 5.27 -4.46
C ALA A 54 5.55 5.06 -3.73
N LEU A 55 5.84 5.87 -2.71
CA LEU A 55 7.05 5.75 -1.91
C LEU A 55 7.12 4.40 -1.16
N ILE A 56 6.07 4.06 -0.41
CA ILE A 56 6.01 2.81 0.36
C ILE A 56 6.06 1.60 -0.58
N GLY A 57 5.27 1.63 -1.66
CA GLY A 57 5.24 0.55 -2.65
C GLY A 57 6.57 0.37 -3.37
N GLY A 58 7.19 1.47 -3.78
CA GLY A 58 8.50 1.46 -4.43
C GLY A 58 9.61 0.90 -3.53
N LEU A 59 9.63 1.31 -2.26
CA LEU A 59 10.62 0.83 -1.29
C LEU A 59 10.40 -0.64 -0.91
N LEU A 60 9.14 -1.09 -0.80
CA LEU A 60 8.81 -2.49 -0.60
C LEU A 60 9.28 -3.36 -1.80
N ALA A 61 8.97 -2.93 -3.01
CA ALA A 61 9.40 -3.63 -4.23
C ALA A 61 10.92 -3.67 -4.35
N MET A 62 11.59 -2.56 -4.05
CA MET A 62 13.06 -2.47 -4.09
C MET A 62 13.71 -3.37 -3.03
N ALA A 63 13.18 -3.42 -1.81
CA ALA A 63 13.66 -4.33 -0.77
C ALA A 63 13.50 -5.79 -1.22
N ALA A 64 12.36 -6.13 -1.82
CA ALA A 64 12.08 -7.46 -2.36
C ALA A 64 13.08 -7.88 -3.45
N LEU A 65 13.38 -6.98 -4.39
CA LEU A 65 14.33 -7.23 -5.48
C LEU A 65 15.77 -7.41 -4.96
N ARG A 66 16.12 -6.69 -3.91
CA ARG A 66 17.47 -6.75 -3.30
C ARG A 66 17.61 -7.84 -2.25
N GLY A 67 16.59 -8.67 -2.03
CA GLY A 67 16.59 -9.72 -1.01
C GLY A 67 16.77 -9.20 0.41
N ARG A 68 16.35 -7.94 0.67
CA ARG A 68 16.38 -7.32 2.00
C ARG A 68 15.12 -7.67 2.80
N ASP A 69 15.16 -7.43 4.10
CA ASP A 69 13.96 -7.59 4.95
C ASP A 69 12.83 -6.65 4.51
N THR A 70 11.67 -7.25 4.24
CA THR A 70 10.46 -6.56 3.73
C THR A 70 9.43 -6.30 4.81
N ARG A 71 9.61 -6.83 6.04
CA ARG A 71 8.62 -6.77 7.13
C ARG A 71 8.27 -5.35 7.54
N GLY A 72 9.28 -4.50 7.70
CA GLY A 72 9.08 -3.09 8.05
C GLY A 72 8.25 -2.34 7.00
N TRP A 73 8.46 -2.64 5.73
CA TRP A 73 7.69 -2.04 4.63
C TRP A 73 6.27 -2.56 4.54
N PHE A 74 6.04 -3.85 4.83
CA PHE A 74 4.68 -4.38 4.99
C PHE A 74 3.96 -3.72 6.16
N LEU A 75 4.64 -3.50 7.28
CA LEU A 75 4.07 -2.82 8.44
C LEU A 75 3.71 -1.36 8.10
N ALA A 76 4.60 -0.63 7.42
CA ALA A 76 4.34 0.72 6.96
C ALA A 76 3.14 0.78 5.99
N SER A 77 3.05 -0.20 5.06
CA SER A 77 1.93 -0.32 4.14
C SER A 77 0.61 -0.56 4.88
N GLY A 78 0.56 -1.55 5.77
CA GLY A 78 -0.63 -1.85 6.56
C GLY A 78 -1.02 -0.72 7.51
N GLY A 79 -0.03 0.00 8.07
CA GLY A 79 -0.27 1.18 8.89
C GLY A 79 -0.90 2.34 8.12
N ALA A 80 -0.46 2.57 6.88
CA ALA A 80 -1.07 3.56 5.99
C ALA A 80 -2.54 3.21 5.69
N ASP A 81 -2.82 1.95 5.36
CA ASP A 81 -4.18 1.47 5.10
C ASP A 81 -5.07 1.51 6.36
N ALA A 82 -4.49 1.26 7.54
CA ALA A 82 -5.21 1.40 8.81
C ALA A 82 -5.60 2.85 9.09
N ALA A 83 -4.70 3.81 8.80
CA ALA A 83 -5.01 5.23 8.93
C ALA A 83 -6.12 5.66 7.96
N ASP A 84 -6.06 5.20 6.70
CA ASP A 84 -7.10 5.47 5.70
C ASP A 84 -8.45 4.84 6.12
N LEU A 85 -8.42 3.62 6.68
CA LEU A 85 -9.61 2.94 7.18
C LEU A 85 -10.24 3.71 8.33
N LEU A 86 -9.46 4.15 9.32
CA LEU A 86 -9.95 4.95 10.45
C LEU A 86 -10.56 6.28 9.99
N GLY A 87 -9.87 6.97 9.08
CA GLY A 87 -10.40 8.20 8.46
C GLY A 87 -11.69 7.96 7.70
N GLY A 88 -11.74 6.92 6.88
CA GLY A 88 -12.93 6.57 6.10
C GLY A 88 -14.12 6.15 6.96
N VAL A 89 -13.89 5.36 8.02
CA VAL A 89 -14.95 4.95 8.96
C VAL A 89 -15.56 6.15 9.67
N SER A 90 -14.77 7.16 10.02
CA SER A 90 -15.26 8.37 10.70
C SER A 90 -16.25 9.18 9.84
N VAL A 91 -16.13 9.12 8.52
CA VAL A 91 -17.00 9.83 7.56
C VAL A 91 -17.87 8.90 6.73
N ARG A 92 -17.99 7.63 7.11
CA ARG A 92 -18.68 6.60 6.31
C ARG A 92 -20.14 6.95 5.96
N HIS A 93 -20.80 7.75 6.80
CA HIS A 93 -22.20 8.16 6.58
C HIS A 93 -22.35 9.16 5.42
N GLU A 94 -21.27 9.89 5.09
CA GLU A 94 -21.21 10.84 3.98
C GLU A 94 -20.75 10.17 2.68
N MET A 95 -20.23 8.94 2.78
CA MET A 95 -19.69 8.21 1.63
C MET A 95 -20.78 7.51 0.83
N LYS A 96 -20.64 7.53 -0.50
CA LYS A 96 -21.45 6.70 -1.40
C LYS A 96 -21.17 5.20 -1.17
N ARG A 97 -22.12 4.35 -1.56
CA ARG A 97 -21.97 2.89 -1.38
C ARG A 97 -20.73 2.36 -2.08
N SER A 98 -20.44 2.83 -3.31
CA SER A 98 -19.24 2.43 -4.06
C SER A 98 -17.95 2.81 -3.34
N GLN A 99 -17.87 4.01 -2.78
CA GLN A 99 -16.71 4.47 -2.00
C GLN A 99 -16.51 3.61 -0.74
N ARG A 100 -17.60 3.26 -0.04
CA ARG A 100 -17.51 2.37 1.13
C ARG A 100 -17.02 0.99 0.76
N LEU A 101 -17.57 0.40 -0.30
CA LEU A 101 -17.21 -0.96 -0.71
C LEU A 101 -15.78 -1.04 -1.26
N ILE A 102 -15.39 -0.13 -2.13
CA ILE A 102 -14.07 -0.16 -2.78
C ILE A 102 -13.02 0.47 -1.87
N GLY A 103 -13.26 1.67 -1.34
CA GLY A 103 -12.30 2.40 -0.52
C GLY A 103 -12.04 1.71 0.83
N LEU A 104 -13.10 1.50 1.64
CA LEU A 104 -12.95 0.85 2.95
C LEU A 104 -12.61 -0.63 2.81
N GLY A 105 -13.21 -1.33 1.84
CA GLY A 105 -12.90 -2.74 1.56
C GLY A 105 -11.45 -2.92 1.13
N GLY A 106 -10.93 -2.03 0.27
CA GLY A 106 -9.53 -2.01 -0.14
C GLY A 106 -8.59 -1.75 1.04
N ALA A 107 -8.93 -0.82 1.92
CA ALA A 107 -8.14 -0.54 3.13
C ALA A 107 -8.10 -1.73 4.10
N VAL A 108 -9.22 -2.42 4.30
CA VAL A 108 -9.26 -3.66 5.13
C VAL A 108 -8.34 -4.73 4.55
N ILE A 109 -8.39 -4.96 3.24
CA ILE A 109 -7.49 -5.92 2.56
C ILE A 109 -6.04 -5.47 2.72
N GLY A 110 -5.74 -4.19 2.55
CA GLY A 110 -4.40 -3.62 2.72
C GLY A 110 -3.84 -3.83 4.13
N VAL A 111 -4.66 -3.61 5.17
CA VAL A 111 -4.28 -3.91 6.57
C VAL A 111 -3.96 -5.40 6.74
N GLY A 112 -4.81 -6.29 6.21
CA GLY A 112 -4.61 -7.74 6.27
C GLY A 112 -3.32 -8.18 5.59
N VAL A 113 -3.04 -7.69 4.39
CA VAL A 113 -1.80 -7.97 3.64
C VAL A 113 -0.58 -7.42 4.38
N GLY A 114 -0.68 -6.21 4.93
CA GLY A 114 0.40 -5.59 5.71
C GLY A 114 0.75 -6.40 6.96
N LEU A 115 -0.24 -6.81 7.74
CA LEU A 115 -0.05 -7.66 8.92
C LEU A 115 0.52 -9.04 8.54
N TRP A 116 -0.05 -9.68 7.53
CA TRP A 116 0.46 -10.96 7.04
C TRP A 116 1.93 -10.86 6.62
N GLY A 117 2.28 -9.84 5.83
CA GLY A 117 3.64 -9.63 5.37
C GLY A 117 4.63 -9.32 6.49
N ALA A 118 4.19 -8.57 7.52
CA ALA A 118 5.00 -8.25 8.69
C ALA A 118 5.25 -9.47 9.60
N LEU A 119 4.26 -10.36 9.73
CA LEU A 119 4.30 -11.51 10.65
C LEU A 119 4.89 -12.77 10.00
N ARG A 120 4.90 -12.87 8.66
CA ARG A 120 5.47 -14.06 8.00
C ARG A 120 6.97 -14.17 8.24
N LYS A 121 7.45 -15.41 8.30
CA LYS A 121 8.90 -15.67 8.30
C LYS A 121 9.44 -15.29 6.93
N GLY A 122 10.31 -14.28 6.88
CA GLY A 122 11.00 -13.89 5.64
C GLY A 122 11.86 -15.04 5.09
N PRO A 123 12.32 -14.96 3.82
CA PRO A 123 13.30 -15.88 3.32
C PRO A 123 14.48 -15.90 4.32
N ARG A 124 14.87 -17.08 4.79
CA ARG A 124 16.00 -17.21 5.72
C ARG A 124 17.21 -16.57 5.03
N ALA A 125 17.78 -15.54 5.64
CA ALA A 125 19.14 -15.13 5.30
C ALA A 125 20.00 -16.38 5.46
N TYR A 126 20.69 -16.77 4.39
CA TYR A 126 21.65 -17.87 4.43
C TYR A 126 22.71 -17.48 5.45
N ASP A 127 22.77 -18.20 6.55
CA ASP A 127 23.74 -17.97 7.62
C ASP A 127 25.12 -18.44 7.10
N HIS A 128 25.91 -17.52 6.59
CA HIS A 128 27.28 -17.76 6.17
C HIS A 128 28.24 -18.02 7.33
N THR A 129 27.72 -18.11 8.56
CA THR A 129 28.56 -18.32 9.76
C THR A 129 29.03 -19.77 9.92
N LEU A 130 28.46 -20.74 9.21
CA LEU A 130 28.84 -22.15 9.34
C LEU A 130 29.95 -22.63 8.39
N GLU A 131 30.43 -21.82 7.47
CA GLU A 131 31.53 -22.19 6.56
C GLU A 131 32.94 -21.79 7.07
N ARG A 132 33.06 -21.31 8.31
CA ARG A 132 34.35 -20.91 8.91
C ARG A 132 34.78 -21.83 10.08
N LEU A 133 34.24 -23.02 10.17
CA LEU A 133 34.71 -24.07 11.08
C LEU A 133 35.20 -25.28 10.28
#